data_caa5a80aa2bd995aceab6b3fa06d2352
#
_entry.id   caa5a80aa2bd995aceab6b3fa06d2352
#
_cell.length_a   1.000
_cell.length_b   1.000
_cell.length_c   1.000
_cell.angle_alpha   90.00
_cell.angle_beta   90.00
_cell.angle_gamma   90.00
#
_symmetry.space_group_name_H-M   'P 1'
#
loop_
_entity.id
_entity.type
_entity.pdbx_description
1 polymer ?
#
loop_
_entity_poly.entity_id
_entity_poly.type
_entity_poly.pdbx_seq_one_letter_code
_entity_poly.pdbx_strand_id
1 'polypeptide(L)'
;FAFLRQQCDAGLIDVNGDRARARLSVFEASYRDGEDGAGLIFGFYEDEYARLTEGWRFWRRRYTMQFRSRMAAAKLQLAEGLDLAFGFAP
;
A
#
# COMPACT_ATOMS: atom_id res chain seq x y z
N PHE A 1 11.88 2.36 -9.41
CA PHE A 1 10.99 1.28 -9.84
C PHE A 1 10.49 1.55 -11.26
N ALA A 2 10.42 0.52 -12.09
CA ALA A 2 9.70 0.61 -13.35
C ALA A 2 8.18 0.54 -13.12
N PHE A 3 7.78 -0.09 -12.03
CA PHE A 3 6.38 -0.20 -11.64
C PHE A 3 6.28 -0.33 -10.13
N LEU A 4 5.36 0.39 -9.56
CA LEU A 4 5.03 0.27 -8.13
C LEU A 4 3.54 0.53 -7.96
N ARG A 5 2.85 -0.40 -7.34
CA ARG A 5 1.46 -0.23 -6.97
C ARG A 5 1.25 -0.66 -5.53
N GLN A 6 0.64 0.21 -4.76
CA GLN A 6 0.29 -0.07 -3.38
C GLN A 6 -1.19 0.18 -3.18
N GLN A 7 -1.87 -0.75 -2.55
CA GLN A 7 -3.29 -0.64 -2.25
C GLN A 7 -3.53 -0.88 -0.78
N CYS A 8 -4.39 -0.08 -0.20
CA CYS A 8 -4.80 -0.20 1.19
C CYS A 8 -6.31 -0.34 1.26
N ASP A 9 -6.77 -1.32 2.01
CA ASP A 9 -8.19 -1.53 2.27
C ASP A 9 -8.45 -1.38 3.76
N ALA A 10 -9.47 -0.60 4.12
CA ALA A 10 -9.87 -0.46 5.50
C ALA A 10 -10.56 -1.74 5.96
N GLY A 11 -9.99 -2.38 6.97
CA GLY A 11 -10.60 -3.57 7.55
C GLY A 11 -11.52 -3.24 8.71
N LEU A 12 -10.98 -2.57 9.73
CA LEU A 12 -11.72 -2.27 10.95
C LEU A 12 -11.40 -0.85 11.38
N ILE A 13 -12.44 -0.13 11.80
CA ILE A 13 -12.29 1.20 12.38
C ILE A 13 -13.15 1.24 13.64
N ASP A 14 -12.53 1.62 14.73
CA ASP A 14 -13.18 1.73 16.04
C ASP A 14 -12.97 3.14 16.57
N VAL A 15 -14.06 3.84 16.82
CA VAL A 15 -14.04 5.22 17.31
C VAL A 15 -14.55 5.25 18.74
N ASN A 16 -13.78 5.87 19.62
CA ASN A 16 -14.15 6.03 21.03
C ASN A 16 -13.84 7.45 21.47
N GLY A 17 -14.86 8.33 21.40
CA GLY A 17 -14.70 9.74 21.75
C GLY A 17 -13.72 10.45 20.83
N ASP A 18 -12.64 10.98 21.41
CA ASP A 18 -11.62 11.71 20.68
C ASP A 18 -10.48 10.83 20.18
N ARG A 19 -10.63 9.53 20.30
CA ARG A 19 -9.65 8.56 19.84
C ARG A 19 -10.28 7.58 18.86
N ALA A 20 -9.46 7.10 17.92
CA ALA A 20 -9.88 6.06 16.99
C ALA A 20 -8.71 5.15 16.71
N ARG A 21 -9.03 3.91 16.37
CA ARG A 21 -8.06 2.92 15.89
C ARG A 21 -8.58 2.32 14.61
N ALA A 22 -7.65 1.99 13.71
CA ALA A 22 -8.00 1.31 12.48
C ALA A 22 -6.95 0.27 12.14
N ARG A 23 -7.36 -0.76 11.44
CA ARG A 23 -6.46 -1.72 10.82
C ARG A 23 -6.76 -1.73 9.32
N LEU A 24 -5.73 -1.50 8.52
CA LEU A 24 -5.85 -1.43 7.07
C LEU A 24 -4.94 -2.49 6.45
N SER A 25 -5.50 -3.34 5.61
CA SER A 25 -4.71 -4.29 4.83
C SER A 25 -3.94 -3.55 3.75
N VAL A 26 -2.70 -3.97 3.52
CA VAL A 26 -1.82 -3.40 2.51
C VAL A 26 -1.37 -4.49 1.57
N PHE A 27 -1.50 -4.23 0.30
CA PHE A 27 -0.91 -5.04 -0.76
C PHE A 27 -0.01 -4.17 -1.61
N GLU A 28 1.20 -4.64 -1.88
CA GLU A 28 2.14 -3.92 -2.74
C GLU A 28 2.70 -4.87 -3.79
N ALA A 29 2.72 -4.39 -5.02
CA ALA A 29 3.40 -5.05 -6.11
C ALA A 29 4.43 -4.08 -6.70
N SER A 30 5.65 -4.55 -6.93
CA SER A 30 6.71 -3.70 -7.44
C SER A 30 7.60 -4.45 -8.43
N TYR A 31 8.15 -3.69 -9.35
CA TYR A 31 9.10 -4.20 -10.32
C TYR A 31 10.18 -3.14 -10.55
N ARG A 32 11.43 -3.56 -10.54
CA ARG A 32 12.57 -2.70 -10.84
C ARG A 32 13.21 -3.14 -12.16
N ASP A 33 13.67 -2.16 -12.93
CA ASP A 33 14.40 -2.45 -14.15
C ASP A 33 15.65 -3.29 -13.84
N GLY A 34 15.85 -4.33 -14.63
CA GLY A 34 17.00 -5.21 -14.49
C GLY A 34 16.86 -6.30 -13.43
N GLU A 35 15.74 -6.36 -12.74
CA GLU A 35 15.47 -7.45 -11.80
C GLU A 35 14.70 -8.59 -12.48
N ASP A 36 14.93 -9.81 -11.97
CA ASP A 36 14.35 -11.03 -12.51
C ASP A 36 12.96 -11.32 -11.94
N GLY A 37 12.22 -10.32 -11.53
CA GLY A 37 10.90 -10.60 -11.02
C GLY A 37 10.23 -9.42 -10.38
N ALA A 38 8.97 -9.65 -10.03
CA ALA A 38 8.17 -8.70 -9.27
C ALA A 38 8.18 -9.05 -7.80
N GLY A 39 8.25 -8.04 -6.95
CA GLY A 39 8.07 -8.19 -5.51
C GLY A 39 6.61 -8.06 -5.16
N LEU A 40 6.14 -8.93 -4.26
CA LEU A 40 4.80 -8.87 -3.69
C LEU A 40 4.91 -8.78 -2.18
N ILE A 41 4.18 -7.87 -1.58
CA ILE A 41 4.17 -7.69 -0.14
C ILE A 41 2.73 -7.62 0.33
N PHE A 42 2.43 -8.37 1.40
CA PHE A 42 1.17 -8.29 2.11
C PHE A 42 1.47 -7.90 3.56
N GLY A 43 0.70 -6.95 4.05
CA GLY A 43 0.86 -6.51 5.41
C GLY A 43 -0.37 -5.76 5.87
N PHE A 44 -0.21 -5.05 6.98
CA PHE A 44 -1.27 -4.18 7.46
C PHE A 44 -0.69 -3.03 8.26
N TYR A 45 -1.44 -1.94 8.26
CA TYR A 45 -1.22 -0.83 9.17
C TYR A 45 -2.16 -0.97 10.36
N GLU A 46 -1.62 -0.68 11.53
CA GLU A 46 -2.42 -0.41 12.72
C GLU A 46 -2.26 1.06 13.04
N ASP A 47 -3.34 1.80 12.92
CA ASP A 47 -3.35 3.24 13.06
C ASP A 47 -4.08 3.66 14.31
N GLU A 48 -3.56 4.67 14.96
CA GLU A 48 -4.25 5.38 16.03
C GLU A 48 -4.40 6.83 15.63
N TYR A 49 -5.56 7.39 15.92
CA TYR A 49 -5.90 8.77 15.58
C TYR A 49 -6.36 9.50 16.85
N ALA A 50 -6.12 10.79 16.87
CA ALA A 50 -6.65 11.68 17.89
C ALA A 50 -7.43 12.80 17.22
N ARG A 51 -8.57 13.16 17.81
CA ARG A 51 -9.33 14.31 17.36
C ARG A 51 -8.88 15.54 18.14
N LEU A 52 -8.39 16.52 17.39
CA LEU A 52 -8.01 17.83 17.90
C LEU A 52 -9.04 18.86 17.45
N THR A 53 -8.85 20.11 17.86
CA THR A 53 -9.74 21.19 17.43
C THR A 53 -9.77 21.37 15.91
N GLU A 54 -8.67 21.08 15.24
CA GLU A 54 -8.54 21.20 13.77
C GLU A 54 -9.04 19.96 13.03
N GLY A 55 -9.48 18.92 13.75
CA GLY A 55 -9.94 17.67 13.16
C GLY A 55 -9.10 16.48 13.56
N TRP A 56 -9.33 15.37 12.90
CA TRP A 56 -8.62 14.12 13.16
C TRP A 56 -7.20 14.20 12.64
N ARG A 57 -6.26 13.65 13.42
CA ARG A 57 -4.85 13.57 13.06
C ARG A 57 -4.31 12.20 13.40
N PHE A 58 -3.30 11.75 12.67
CA PHE A 58 -2.56 10.56 13.05
C PHE A 58 -1.88 10.78 14.39
N TRP A 59 -2.03 9.80 15.24
CA TRP A 59 -1.31 9.74 16.51
C TRP A 59 -0.14 8.77 16.40
N ARG A 60 -0.38 7.61 15.79
CA ARG A 60 0.60 6.55 15.63
C ARG A 60 0.22 5.69 14.44
N ARG A 61 1.22 5.21 13.73
CA ARG A 61 1.04 4.19 12.71
C ARG A 61 2.09 3.12 12.91
N ARG A 62 1.69 1.85 12.89
CA ARG A 62 2.57 0.71 12.89
C ARG A 62 2.31 -0.10 11.64
N TYR A 63 3.36 -0.42 10.90
CA TYR A 63 3.29 -1.32 9.76
C TYR A 63 3.78 -2.69 10.16
N THR A 64 3.06 -3.74 9.79
CA THR A 64 3.46 -5.12 9.97
C THR A 64 3.43 -5.81 8.62
N MET A 65 4.59 -6.31 8.19
CA MET A 65 4.67 -7.14 7.00
C MET A 65 4.32 -8.58 7.40
N GLN A 66 3.24 -9.10 6.81
CA GLN A 66 2.82 -10.46 7.08
C GLN A 66 3.58 -11.45 6.20
N PHE A 67 3.82 -11.06 4.95
CA PHE A 67 4.45 -11.97 4.04
C PHE A 67 4.97 -11.22 2.82
N ARG A 68 6.06 -11.73 2.27
CA ARG A 68 6.71 -11.20 1.09
C ARG A 68 7.06 -12.35 0.17
N SER A 69 6.84 -12.15 -1.12
CA SER A 69 7.18 -13.13 -2.12
C SER A 69 7.75 -12.44 -3.36
N ARG A 70 8.45 -13.21 -4.17
CA ARG A 70 8.89 -12.77 -5.48
C ARG A 70 8.28 -13.67 -6.52
N MET A 71 7.75 -13.07 -7.56
CA MET A 71 7.23 -13.79 -8.70
C MET A 71 8.32 -13.83 -9.77
N ALA A 72 8.72 -15.03 -10.21
CA ALA A 72 9.67 -15.17 -11.27
C ALA A 72 9.14 -14.48 -12.53
N ALA A 73 9.96 -13.65 -13.13
CA ALA A 73 9.49 -12.74 -14.18
C ALA A 73 10.31 -12.84 -15.46
N ALA A 74 10.69 -14.03 -15.85
CA ALA A 74 11.36 -14.19 -17.13
C ALA A 74 10.59 -13.53 -18.29
N LYS A 75 9.33 -13.21 -18.10
CA LYS A 75 8.46 -12.66 -19.14
C LYS A 75 7.56 -11.54 -18.65
N LEU A 76 7.98 -10.83 -17.60
CA LEU A 76 7.20 -9.70 -17.13
C LEU A 76 7.29 -8.55 -18.15
N GLN A 77 6.15 -8.11 -18.63
CA GLN A 77 6.04 -6.97 -19.52
C GLN A 77 5.11 -5.93 -18.95
N LEU A 78 5.55 -4.67 -18.97
CA LEU A 78 4.66 -3.56 -18.69
C LEU A 78 3.92 -3.20 -19.98
N ALA A 79 2.66 -2.79 -19.82
CA ALA A 79 1.90 -2.32 -20.97
C ALA A 79 2.53 -1.08 -21.55
N GLU A 80 2.64 -1.04 -22.87
CA GLU A 80 3.15 0.13 -23.57
C GLU A 80 2.05 1.13 -23.82
N GLY A 81 2.42 2.39 -23.88
CA GLY A 81 1.48 3.45 -24.23
C GLY A 81 0.57 3.89 -23.11
N LEU A 82 0.83 3.49 -21.87
CA LEU A 82 0.04 3.90 -20.71
C LEU A 82 0.79 4.89 -19.84
N ASP A 83 0.07 5.88 -19.35
CA ASP A 83 0.54 6.69 -18.23
C ASP A 83 0.23 5.94 -16.95
N LEU A 84 1.26 5.33 -16.37
CA LEU A 84 1.07 4.47 -15.20
C LEU A 84 0.62 5.25 -13.96
N ALA A 85 0.85 6.56 -13.91
CA ALA A 85 0.43 7.36 -12.77
C ALA A 85 -1.09 7.56 -12.76
N PHE A 86 -1.71 7.72 -13.93
CA PHE A 86 -3.13 8.02 -14.05
C PHE A 86 -3.90 7.00 -14.89
N GLY A 87 -3.20 6.06 -15.54
CA GLY A 87 -3.85 5.08 -16.40
C GLY A 87 -4.29 5.64 -17.76
N PHE A 88 -3.81 6.81 -18.14
CA PHE A 88 -4.12 7.38 -19.46
C PHE A 88 -3.13 6.90 -20.51
N ALA A 89 -3.62 6.69 -21.71
CA ALA A 89 -2.75 6.46 -22.85
C ALA A 89 -2.02 7.77 -23.20
N PRO A 90 -0.72 7.73 -23.49
CA PRO A 90 0.02 8.92 -23.91
C PRO A 90 -0.45 9.46 -25.24
#